data_fd0a7979ea0bf473c015457b3cbdb748
#
_entry.id   fd0a7979ea0bf473c015457b3cbdb748
#
_cell.length_a   1.000
_cell.length_b   1.000
_cell.length_c   1.000
_cell.angle_alpha   90.00
_cell.angle_beta   90.00
_cell.angle_gamma   90.00
#
_symmetry.space_group_name_H-M   'P 1'
#
loop_
_entity.id
_entity.type
_entity.pdbx_description
1 polymer ?
#
loop_
_entity_poly.entity_id
_entity_poly.type
_entity_poly.pdbx_seq_one_letter_code
_entity_poly.pdbx_strand_id
1 'polypeptide(L)'
;MQVRLARGDELDAARARLIAEWGEPVVMRDRNWPLAGCECLVVGDVSRDDEPGDVPGEFAGLLAFSREEAPIAEVVALNAFTPRRGVGTALLAALPTHVGRGFTQLRLGTTNDNLDALRFYQRRGWRLAALRPGAVDRARTTKSSIPLTGDYGLPIRDEIDLVLDL
;
A
#
# COMPACT_ATOMS: atom_id res chain seq x y z
N MET A 1 -17.60 -6.19 -5.73
CA MET A 1 -16.19 -5.84 -5.99
C MET A 1 -15.35 -7.05 -5.61
N GLN A 2 -14.69 -7.66 -6.58
CA GLN A 2 -13.88 -8.85 -6.35
C GLN A 2 -12.42 -8.45 -6.17
N VAL A 3 -11.82 -8.85 -5.06
CA VAL A 3 -10.37 -8.73 -4.79
C VAL A 3 -9.72 -10.09 -5.08
N ARG A 4 -8.61 -10.11 -5.78
CA ARG A 4 -7.85 -11.33 -6.09
C ARG A 4 -6.34 -11.10 -5.95
N LEU A 5 -5.61 -12.18 -5.77
CA LEU A 5 -4.15 -12.18 -5.79
C LEU A 5 -3.69 -12.21 -7.26
N ALA A 6 -2.93 -11.21 -7.68
CA ALA A 6 -2.37 -11.13 -9.02
C ALA A 6 -1.31 -12.23 -9.25
N ARG A 7 -1.24 -12.78 -10.45
CA ARG A 7 -0.28 -13.82 -10.86
C ARG A 7 0.19 -13.59 -12.30
N GLY A 8 1.36 -14.12 -12.64
CA GLY A 8 1.91 -14.03 -14.00
C GLY A 8 1.94 -12.58 -14.51
N ASP A 9 1.51 -12.38 -15.75
CA ASP A 9 1.53 -11.07 -16.44
C ASP A 9 0.72 -10.00 -15.69
N GLU A 10 -0.37 -10.38 -14.99
CA GLU A 10 -1.15 -9.45 -14.19
C GLU A 10 -0.34 -8.93 -12.99
N LEU A 11 0.47 -9.79 -12.36
CA LEU A 11 1.35 -9.36 -11.26
C LEU A 11 2.41 -8.38 -11.76
N ASP A 12 2.97 -8.63 -12.93
CA ASP A 12 3.97 -7.75 -13.53
C ASP A 12 3.35 -6.40 -13.92
N ALA A 13 2.14 -6.40 -14.47
CA ALA A 13 1.39 -5.20 -14.77
C ALA A 13 1.03 -4.40 -13.50
N ALA A 14 0.61 -5.07 -12.42
CA ALA A 14 0.31 -4.46 -11.13
C ALA A 14 1.54 -3.78 -10.51
N ARG A 15 2.69 -4.46 -10.55
CA ARG A 15 3.97 -3.92 -10.07
C ARG A 15 4.40 -2.71 -10.90
N ALA A 16 4.33 -2.80 -12.23
CA ALA A 16 4.66 -1.69 -13.11
C ALA A 16 3.78 -0.46 -12.85
N ARG A 17 2.48 -0.67 -12.58
CA ARG A 17 1.57 0.40 -12.23
C ARG A 17 1.92 1.06 -10.88
N LEU A 18 2.27 0.27 -9.87
CA LEU A 18 2.71 0.81 -8.58
C LEU A 18 4.05 1.55 -8.67
N ILE A 19 4.98 1.06 -9.49
CA ILE A 19 6.25 1.74 -9.76
C ILE A 19 6.01 3.11 -10.41
N ALA A 20 5.07 3.20 -11.34
CA ALA A 20 4.70 4.46 -11.98
C ALA A 20 4.12 5.49 -10.99
N GLU A 21 3.39 5.02 -9.96
CA GLU A 21 2.79 5.89 -8.92
C GLU A 21 3.79 6.31 -7.84
N TRP A 22 4.56 5.35 -7.33
CA TRP A 22 5.40 5.55 -6.14
C TRP A 22 6.89 5.71 -6.45
N GLY A 23 7.32 5.32 -7.65
CA GLY A 23 8.72 5.10 -7.97
C GLY A 23 9.28 3.88 -7.22
N GLU A 24 10.53 3.50 -7.51
CA GLU A 24 11.19 2.36 -6.89
C GLU A 24 12.57 2.75 -6.36
N PRO A 25 12.99 2.21 -5.20
CA PRO A 25 12.20 1.41 -4.27
C PRO A 25 11.16 2.25 -3.51
N VAL A 26 10.19 1.61 -2.90
CA VAL A 26 9.43 2.24 -1.82
C VAL A 26 10.33 2.26 -0.59
N VAL A 27 10.61 3.44 -0.06
CA VAL A 27 11.45 3.59 1.14
C VAL A 27 10.55 3.84 2.32
N MET A 28 10.59 2.95 3.29
CA MET A 28 9.74 3.00 4.47
C MET A 28 10.43 2.29 5.63
N ARG A 29 10.36 2.87 6.82
CA ARG A 29 10.97 2.33 8.04
C ARG A 29 12.48 2.11 7.92
N ASP A 30 13.18 3.08 7.32
CA ASP A 30 14.61 3.05 7.05
C ASP A 30 15.05 1.82 6.21
N ARG A 31 14.13 1.27 5.42
CA ARG A 31 14.34 0.10 4.56
C ARG A 31 13.82 0.36 3.14
N ASN A 32 14.51 -0.22 2.18
CA ASN A 32 14.07 -0.27 0.79
C ASN A 32 13.19 -1.51 0.58
N TRP A 33 12.00 -1.28 0.03
CA TRP A 33 11.06 -2.32 -0.35
C TRP A 33 10.99 -2.39 -1.87
N PRO A 34 11.69 -3.35 -2.52
CA PRO A 34 11.56 -3.52 -3.96
C PRO A 34 10.19 -4.11 -4.27
N LEU A 35 9.41 -3.42 -5.11
CA LEU A 35 8.08 -3.89 -5.50
C LEU A 35 8.12 -5.22 -6.25
N ALA A 36 9.25 -5.54 -6.91
CA ALA A 36 9.48 -6.83 -7.55
C ALA A 36 9.38 -8.03 -6.58
N GLY A 37 9.70 -7.83 -5.28
CA GLY A 37 9.58 -8.86 -4.24
C GLY A 37 8.19 -8.94 -3.61
N CYS A 38 7.28 -8.01 -3.88
CA CYS A 38 5.96 -7.96 -3.27
C CYS A 38 4.94 -8.81 -4.00
N GLU A 39 3.99 -9.35 -3.25
CA GLU A 39 2.74 -9.87 -3.79
C GLU A 39 1.73 -8.73 -3.94
N CYS A 40 0.80 -8.85 -4.89
CA CYS A 40 -0.19 -7.79 -5.13
C CYS A 40 -1.62 -8.35 -5.08
N LEU A 41 -2.47 -7.68 -4.31
CA LEU A 41 -3.91 -7.79 -4.44
C LEU A 41 -4.40 -6.76 -5.45
N VAL A 42 -5.33 -7.16 -6.29
CA VAL A 42 -5.88 -6.31 -7.34
C VAL A 42 -7.40 -6.28 -7.30
N VAL A 43 -7.94 -5.15 -7.71
CA VAL A 43 -9.35 -4.96 -8.07
C VAL A 43 -9.38 -4.50 -9.52
N GLY A 44 -10.07 -5.22 -10.39
CA GLY A 44 -10.29 -4.82 -11.78
C GLY A 44 -11.09 -3.53 -11.90
N ASP A 45 -11.16 -2.96 -13.09
CA ASP A 45 -11.93 -1.73 -13.33
C ASP A 45 -13.42 -1.97 -13.03
N VAL A 46 -13.94 -1.19 -12.08
CA VAL A 46 -15.37 -1.24 -11.68
C VAL A 46 -16.30 -0.49 -12.63
N SER A 47 -15.79 0.11 -13.69
CA SER A 47 -16.60 0.81 -14.70
C SER A 47 -17.18 -0.12 -15.78
N ARG A 48 -16.78 -1.39 -15.80
CA ARG A 48 -17.24 -2.41 -16.74
C ARG A 48 -18.02 -3.51 -16.01
N ASP A 49 -19.28 -3.23 -15.71
CA ASP A 49 -20.14 -4.17 -14.97
C ASP A 49 -20.59 -5.41 -15.79
N ASP A 50 -20.24 -5.55 -17.08
CA ASP A 50 -20.89 -6.53 -17.97
C ASP A 50 -20.01 -7.34 -18.95
N GLU A 51 -18.67 -7.26 -18.91
CA GLU A 51 -17.86 -8.11 -19.82
C GLU A 51 -16.67 -8.75 -19.08
N PRO A 52 -16.53 -10.10 -19.15
CA PRO A 52 -15.35 -10.80 -18.67
C PRO A 52 -14.23 -10.66 -19.71
N GLY A 53 -13.58 -9.53 -19.72
CA GLY A 53 -12.44 -9.21 -20.56
C GLY A 53 -11.57 -8.22 -19.83
N ASP A 54 -10.89 -8.72 -18.77
CA ASP A 54 -9.85 -7.93 -18.13
C ASP A 54 -8.80 -7.56 -19.18
N VAL A 55 -8.78 -6.28 -19.57
CA VAL A 55 -7.60 -5.76 -20.27
C VAL A 55 -6.48 -5.76 -19.24
N PRO A 56 -5.40 -6.53 -19.47
CA PRO A 56 -4.29 -6.56 -18.54
C PRO A 56 -3.79 -5.14 -18.27
N GLY A 57 -3.85 -4.70 -17.00
CA GLY A 57 -3.34 -3.38 -16.59
C GLY A 57 -4.39 -2.32 -16.27
N GLU A 58 -5.69 -2.56 -16.46
CA GLU A 58 -6.74 -1.66 -15.97
C GLU A 58 -7.16 -2.09 -14.55
N PHE A 59 -6.69 -1.35 -13.55
CA PHE A 59 -6.97 -1.62 -12.14
C PHE A 59 -7.77 -0.48 -11.53
N ALA A 60 -8.82 -0.81 -10.77
CA ALA A 60 -9.50 0.15 -9.90
C ALA A 60 -8.69 0.39 -8.61
N GLY A 61 -7.88 -0.58 -8.21
CA GLY A 61 -6.95 -0.44 -7.10
C GLY A 61 -6.00 -1.60 -6.94
N LEU A 62 -4.90 -1.33 -6.26
CA LEU A 62 -3.77 -2.23 -6.03
C LEU A 62 -3.30 -2.14 -4.58
N LEU A 63 -2.90 -3.28 -4.00
CA LEU A 63 -2.23 -3.36 -2.71
C LEU A 63 -1.03 -4.29 -2.83
N ALA A 64 0.17 -3.76 -2.65
CA ALA A 64 1.39 -4.56 -2.54
C ALA A 64 1.69 -4.89 -1.08
N PHE A 65 2.07 -6.14 -0.81
CA PHE A 65 2.44 -6.59 0.53
C PHE A 65 3.60 -7.58 0.49
N SER A 66 4.31 -7.66 1.61
CA SER A 66 5.42 -8.61 1.82
C SER A 66 5.15 -9.51 3.02
N ARG A 67 5.58 -10.76 2.92
CA ARG A 67 5.52 -11.77 3.99
C ARG A 67 6.89 -12.11 4.57
N GLU A 68 7.92 -11.34 4.23
CA GLU A 68 9.31 -11.63 4.62
C GLU A 68 9.56 -11.57 6.12
N GLU A 69 8.78 -10.77 6.87
CA GLU A 69 8.96 -10.56 8.31
C GLU A 69 7.93 -11.32 9.15
N ALA A 70 7.59 -12.59 8.79
CA ALA A 70 6.67 -13.37 9.60
C ALA A 70 7.04 -13.35 11.10
N PRO A 71 6.06 -13.22 12.01
CA PRO A 71 4.62 -13.32 11.80
C PRO A 71 3.91 -12.00 11.44
N ILE A 72 4.63 -11.01 10.95
CA ILE A 72 4.09 -9.72 10.55
C ILE A 72 4.11 -9.62 9.03
N ALA A 73 2.98 -9.28 8.40
CA ALA A 73 2.93 -8.97 6.99
C ALA A 73 2.92 -7.43 6.80
N GLU A 74 3.76 -6.95 5.89
CA GLU A 74 3.92 -5.53 5.61
C GLU A 74 3.10 -5.11 4.41
N VAL A 75 2.26 -4.08 4.55
CA VAL A 75 1.63 -3.39 3.42
C VAL A 75 2.62 -2.35 2.90
N VAL A 76 3.14 -2.57 1.71
CA VAL A 76 4.19 -1.74 1.11
C VAL A 76 3.60 -0.57 0.33
N ALA A 77 2.50 -0.80 -0.39
CA ALA A 77 1.79 0.23 -1.13
C ALA A 77 0.29 -0.08 -1.23
N LEU A 78 -0.53 0.94 -1.20
CA LEU A 78 -1.98 0.85 -1.42
C LEU A 78 -2.44 2.02 -2.28
N ASN A 79 -3.00 1.71 -3.45
CA ASN A 79 -3.60 2.69 -4.34
C ASN A 79 -5.05 2.35 -4.67
N ALA A 80 -5.92 3.34 -4.61
CA ALA A 80 -7.29 3.29 -5.10
C ALA A 80 -7.40 4.32 -6.23
N PHE A 81 -7.42 3.85 -7.49
CA PHE A 81 -7.49 4.72 -8.68
C PHE A 81 -8.89 5.28 -8.91
N THR A 82 -9.90 4.65 -8.28
CA THR A 82 -11.28 5.12 -8.31
C THR A 82 -11.70 5.56 -6.90
N PRO A 83 -11.56 6.85 -6.56
CA PRO A 83 -11.83 7.35 -5.21
C PRO A 83 -13.29 7.15 -4.79
N ARG A 84 -13.50 6.96 -3.48
CA ARG A 84 -14.84 6.88 -2.84
C ARG A 84 -15.71 5.71 -3.29
N ARG A 85 -15.18 4.74 -4.03
CA ARG A 85 -15.87 3.50 -4.43
C ARG A 85 -15.63 2.32 -3.48
N GLY A 86 -14.94 2.53 -2.36
CA GLY A 86 -14.65 1.48 -1.38
C GLY A 86 -13.51 0.53 -1.76
N VAL A 87 -12.79 0.80 -2.86
CA VAL A 87 -11.70 -0.05 -3.39
C VAL A 87 -10.61 -0.31 -2.33
N GLY A 88 -10.08 0.74 -1.71
CA GLY A 88 -9.05 0.57 -0.66
C GLY A 88 -9.57 -0.20 0.55
N THR A 89 -10.86 -0.05 0.89
CA THR A 89 -11.50 -0.81 1.98
C THR A 89 -11.58 -2.29 1.62
N ALA A 90 -11.97 -2.62 0.39
CA ALA A 90 -12.06 -4.01 -0.06
C ALA A 90 -10.69 -4.69 -0.08
N LEU A 91 -9.65 -3.99 -0.57
CA LEU A 91 -8.27 -4.50 -0.57
C LEU A 91 -7.77 -4.81 0.85
N LEU A 92 -7.93 -3.88 1.79
CA LEU A 92 -7.53 -4.11 3.18
C LEU A 92 -8.33 -5.21 3.86
N ALA A 93 -9.64 -5.31 3.59
CA ALA A 93 -10.49 -6.37 4.16
C ALA A 93 -10.13 -7.77 3.64
N ALA A 94 -9.65 -7.88 2.41
CA ALA A 94 -9.24 -9.14 1.82
C ALA A 94 -7.84 -9.60 2.28
N LEU A 95 -6.97 -8.67 2.67
CA LEU A 95 -5.57 -8.94 2.96
C LEU A 95 -5.34 -10.05 4.01
N PRO A 96 -6.07 -10.11 5.16
CA PRO A 96 -5.88 -11.17 6.16
C PRO A 96 -6.01 -12.57 5.59
N THR A 97 -6.97 -12.79 4.69
CA THR A 97 -7.16 -14.09 4.04
C THR A 97 -5.99 -14.44 3.11
N HIS A 98 -5.41 -13.45 2.44
CA HIS A 98 -4.34 -13.65 1.47
C HIS A 98 -2.95 -13.79 2.10
N VAL A 99 -2.69 -13.16 3.24
CA VAL A 99 -1.41 -13.37 3.95
C VAL A 99 -1.32 -14.78 4.53
N GLY A 100 -2.45 -15.40 4.86
CA GLY A 100 -2.52 -16.80 5.27
C GLY A 100 -2.26 -17.04 6.75
N ARG A 101 -2.30 -18.33 7.13
CA ARG A 101 -2.10 -18.77 8.51
C ARG A 101 -0.64 -18.56 8.94
N GLY A 102 -0.44 -18.20 10.20
CA GLY A 102 0.89 -17.97 10.77
C GLY A 102 1.28 -16.48 10.80
N PHE A 103 0.47 -15.62 10.23
CA PHE A 103 0.58 -14.18 10.43
C PHE A 103 -0.38 -13.74 11.53
N THR A 104 0.12 -12.92 12.44
CA THR A 104 -0.64 -12.43 13.61
C THR A 104 -0.90 -10.94 13.55
N GLN A 105 -0.21 -10.25 12.65
CA GLN A 105 -0.31 -8.80 12.53
C GLN A 105 -0.04 -8.34 11.10
N LEU A 106 -0.77 -7.31 10.70
CA LEU A 106 -0.47 -6.48 9.54
C LEU A 106 0.18 -5.19 10.01
N ARG A 107 1.11 -4.67 9.23
CA ARG A 107 1.78 -3.40 9.50
C ARG A 107 1.88 -2.56 8.23
N LEU A 108 1.88 -1.25 8.39
CA LEU A 108 2.16 -0.29 7.34
C LEU A 108 2.82 0.95 7.92
N GLY A 109 3.50 1.72 7.07
CA GLY A 109 3.98 3.06 7.36
C GLY A 109 3.29 4.10 6.49
N THR A 110 3.11 5.30 7.02
CA THR A 110 2.65 6.46 6.25
C THR A 110 3.36 7.71 6.73
N THR A 111 3.40 8.74 5.90
CA THR A 111 4.06 10.00 6.26
C THR A 111 3.17 10.90 7.12
N ASN A 112 3.79 11.79 7.89
CA ASN A 112 3.10 12.65 8.85
C ASN A 112 2.09 13.62 8.23
N ASP A 113 2.25 13.95 6.96
CA ASP A 113 1.37 14.84 6.20
C ASP A 113 0.11 14.14 5.67
N ASN A 114 0.15 12.81 5.53
CA ASN A 114 -0.94 12.03 4.94
C ASN A 114 -2.09 11.80 5.96
N LEU A 115 -2.74 12.90 6.37
CA LEU A 115 -3.81 12.88 7.38
C LEU A 115 -5.03 12.08 6.92
N ASP A 116 -5.32 12.08 5.62
CA ASP A 116 -6.41 11.29 5.05
C ASP A 116 -6.15 9.79 5.17
N ALA A 117 -4.92 9.33 4.93
CA ALA A 117 -4.54 7.94 5.13
C ALA A 117 -4.59 7.56 6.62
N LEU A 118 -4.08 8.41 7.51
CA LEU A 118 -4.15 8.18 8.96
C LEU A 118 -5.60 8.01 9.43
N ARG A 119 -6.51 8.88 8.98
CA ARG A 119 -7.93 8.77 9.26
C ARG A 119 -8.55 7.51 8.65
N PHE A 120 -8.17 7.20 7.41
CA PHE A 120 -8.68 6.04 6.67
C PHE A 120 -8.36 4.72 7.37
N TYR A 121 -7.11 4.55 7.81
CA TYR A 121 -6.66 3.32 8.47
C TYR A 121 -7.26 3.19 9.88
N GLN A 122 -7.20 4.25 10.71
CA GLN A 122 -7.73 4.21 12.07
C GLN A 122 -9.23 3.88 12.12
N ARG A 123 -10.02 4.41 11.16
CA ARG A 123 -11.45 4.05 11.04
C ARG A 123 -11.70 2.58 10.69
N ARG A 124 -10.65 1.83 10.31
CA ARG A 124 -10.68 0.40 9.98
C ARG A 124 -9.99 -0.46 11.03
N GLY A 125 -9.79 0.08 12.22
CA GLY A 125 -9.24 -0.66 13.36
C GLY A 125 -7.72 -0.68 13.44
N TRP A 126 -7.02 -0.04 12.49
CA TRP A 126 -5.57 0.10 12.58
C TRP A 126 -5.21 1.05 13.72
N ARG A 127 -4.19 0.68 14.50
CA ARG A 127 -3.71 1.46 15.64
C ARG A 127 -2.35 2.08 15.33
N LEU A 128 -2.13 3.30 15.79
CA LEU A 128 -0.82 3.94 15.76
C LEU A 128 0.13 3.13 16.65
N ALA A 129 1.26 2.71 16.13
CA ALA A 129 2.21 1.85 16.80
C ALA A 129 3.54 2.55 17.10
N ALA A 130 4.06 3.34 16.17
CA ALA A 130 5.31 4.06 16.36
C ALA A 130 5.33 5.36 15.57
N LEU A 131 6.02 6.36 16.12
CA LEU A 131 6.47 7.56 15.41
C LEU A 131 7.96 7.38 15.11
N ARG A 132 8.36 7.66 13.87
CA ARG A 132 9.75 7.63 13.40
C ARG A 132 10.20 9.04 13.01
N PRO A 133 10.70 9.84 13.97
CA PRO A 133 11.15 11.19 13.70
C PRO A 133 12.28 11.23 12.68
N GLY A 134 12.16 12.10 11.67
CA GLY A 134 13.16 12.30 10.62
C GLY A 134 13.31 11.12 9.64
N ALA A 135 12.43 10.11 9.67
CA ALA A 135 12.54 8.95 8.78
C ALA A 135 12.46 9.34 7.31
N VAL A 136 11.58 10.29 6.96
CA VAL A 136 11.46 10.73 5.57
C VAL A 136 12.66 11.59 5.13
N ASP A 137 13.25 12.35 6.03
CA ASP A 137 14.49 13.09 5.72
C ASP A 137 15.63 12.10 5.40
N ARG A 138 15.73 11.01 6.14
CA ARG A 138 16.68 9.93 5.83
C ARG A 138 16.33 9.22 4.52
N ALA A 139 15.06 8.94 4.26
CA ALA A 139 14.62 8.31 3.02
C ALA A 139 14.99 9.14 1.78
N ARG A 140 15.02 10.48 1.88
CA ARG A 140 15.45 11.36 0.77
C ARG A 140 16.91 11.18 0.39
N THR A 141 17.76 10.67 1.26
CA THR A 141 19.15 10.36 0.90
C THR A 141 19.23 9.23 -0.13
N THR A 142 18.25 8.33 -0.13
CA THR A 142 18.13 7.23 -1.11
C THR A 142 17.20 7.61 -2.26
N LYS A 143 16.13 8.35 -1.97
CA LYS A 143 15.08 8.72 -2.93
C LYS A 143 14.83 10.23 -2.87
N SER A 144 15.68 10.99 -3.56
CA SER A 144 15.66 12.46 -3.57
C SER A 144 14.39 13.05 -4.19
N SER A 145 13.59 12.24 -4.88
CA SER A 145 12.31 12.67 -5.48
C SER A 145 11.19 12.88 -4.45
N ILE A 146 11.35 12.47 -3.18
CA ILE A 146 10.35 12.70 -2.14
C ILE A 146 10.26 14.21 -1.87
N PRO A 147 9.09 14.84 -2.05
CA PRO A 147 8.94 16.29 -1.87
C PRO A 147 9.17 16.72 -0.43
N LEU A 148 9.53 17.99 -0.23
CA LEU A 148 9.71 18.57 1.12
C LEU A 148 8.38 18.91 1.78
N THR A 149 7.37 19.24 0.99
CA THR A 149 6.04 19.62 1.45
C THR A 149 5.02 18.71 0.77
N GLY A 150 4.09 18.19 1.54
CA GLY A 150 3.05 17.28 1.08
C GLY A 150 1.65 17.83 1.26
N ASP A 151 0.73 16.95 1.61
CA ASP A 151 -0.67 17.28 1.78
C ASP A 151 -0.87 18.36 2.84
N TYR A 152 -1.89 19.19 2.64
CA TYR A 152 -2.24 20.32 3.54
C TYR A 152 -1.12 21.33 3.76
N GLY A 153 -0.10 21.37 2.89
CA GLY A 153 1.05 22.25 3.06
C GLY A 153 1.97 21.85 4.22
N LEU A 154 1.86 20.63 4.72
CA LEU A 154 2.65 20.14 5.83
C LEU A 154 4.05 19.71 5.36
N PRO A 155 5.12 19.99 6.13
CA PRO A 155 6.43 19.43 5.85
C PRO A 155 6.40 17.90 5.98
N ILE A 156 6.94 17.19 4.99
CA ILE A 156 7.08 15.74 5.05
C ILE A 156 8.42 15.41 5.71
N ARG A 157 8.43 14.94 6.95
CA ARG A 157 9.65 14.68 7.74
C ARG A 157 9.63 13.32 8.42
N ASP A 158 8.48 12.96 8.95
CA ASP A 158 8.33 11.85 9.89
C ASP A 158 7.47 10.75 9.26
N GLU A 159 7.66 9.53 9.75
CA GLU A 159 6.86 8.38 9.38
C GLU A 159 6.11 7.85 10.60
N ILE A 160 4.92 7.36 10.40
CA ILE A 160 4.04 6.80 11.42
C ILE A 160 3.73 5.36 11.05
N ASP A 161 4.08 4.41 11.93
CA ASP A 161 3.70 3.02 11.76
C ASP A 161 2.30 2.79 12.33
N LEU A 162 1.50 2.02 11.59
CA LEU A 162 0.21 1.51 12.05
C LEU A 162 0.19 -0.01 11.97
N VAL A 163 -0.54 -0.62 12.90
CA VAL A 163 -0.69 -2.08 12.99
C VAL A 163 -2.14 -2.49 13.12
N LEU A 164 -2.45 -3.67 12.61
CA LEU A 164 -3.72 -4.36 12.77
C LEU A 164 -3.46 -5.80 13.21
N ASP A 165 -3.94 -6.19 14.38
CA ASP A 165 -3.87 -7.57 14.86
C ASP A 165 -4.90 -8.43 14.11
N LEU A 166 -4.52 -9.69 13.76
CA LEU A 166 -5.31 -10.65 12.97
C LEU A 166 -6.01 -11.68 13.86
#